data_7c850ecee7644588ac0836e71398e00a
#
_entry.id   7c850ecee7644588ac0836e71398e00a
#
_cell.length_a   1.000
_cell.length_b   1.000
_cell.length_c   1.000
_cell.angle_alpha   90.00
_cell.angle_beta   90.00
_cell.angle_gamma   90.00
#
_symmetry.space_group_name_H-M   'P 1'
#
loop_
_entity.id
_entity.type
_entity.pdbx_description
1 polymer ?
#
loop_
_entity_poly.entity_id
_entity_poly.type
_entity_poly.pdbx_seq_one_letter_code
_entity_poly.pdbx_strand_id
1 'polypeptide(L)'
;MRAWRTLRPALAGILAGAMATFPLIATAETPDAALAKLVGDARAEAAVPGACAAPNLDRFVRMFCESRLRAGVREYYPLFGTREGENRSGYDVDVGRAVAKQLGVEPVFTRVNAATRIPLLAEDRIDLVIATMGHNTQRDSQVRFIRPHYYQSETAVVGPRALNVKGWPDVASRTVCVTIGNGSNAQIVSHNVRLMLFDEAGVLPDRLRDETCTLAAQDDSFFAYYFTDPKFAKNYEQKFGFAQVPWGMAVARTGSDRLARALDLTSQIFHRDGVFLGIAHGNSVGTGFLERQQAVWKRPECNTDTGSANPACVLPALDADLQPTPFAGRAKAVEHWIQAHTGVDFSLPMFKTMPAWSLFKDGIVNSLILVAGALVATLLFAIVLGAFQSSRSFVLRWPARAGTIILQSSPVVLTLVIAAAVAQAIFPYSSAVAIGAAIVALGLMNGSNAGQAIAEAMHTLRTERGSAHGTGGIPTTELFGRAVSRSATQIVSFLINAAKGTPIASFIGAPELLSALTDITSFASGRATTYTLLLVFYVAVVVVVVWLCGKFRSWLEHRQAAA
;
A
#
# COMPACT_ATOMS: atom_id res chain seq x y z
N MET A 1 81.94 41.00 -31.86
CA MET A 1 82.06 42.35 -32.44
C MET A 1 80.75 43.09 -32.24
N ARG A 2 80.87 44.23 -31.52
CA ARG A 2 80.02 45.44 -31.56
C ARG A 2 78.46 45.17 -31.31
N ALA A 3 77.75 45.85 -30.45
CA ALA A 3 78.00 47.05 -29.57
C ALA A 3 76.68 47.09 -28.73
N TRP A 4 76.72 47.23 -27.51
CA TRP A 4 76.66 48.32 -26.52
C TRP A 4 75.95 49.60 -26.97
N ARG A 5 75.02 50.00 -26.10
CA ARG A 5 74.27 51.27 -25.93
C ARG A 5 72.78 51.14 -26.32
N THR A 6 71.87 51.49 -25.43
CA THR A 6 71.81 52.65 -24.54
C THR A 6 70.84 52.38 -23.35
N LEU A 7 71.28 52.84 -22.21
CA LEU A 7 70.63 53.00 -20.93
C LEU A 7 69.58 54.11 -20.93
N ARG A 8 68.47 53.77 -20.17
CA ARG A 8 67.74 54.70 -19.25
C ARG A 8 66.94 55.88 -19.87
N PRO A 9 65.80 56.37 -19.20
CA PRO A 9 65.17 56.02 -17.91
C PRO A 9 63.62 55.88 -18.03
N ALA A 10 63.04 55.10 -17.11
CA ALA A 10 61.64 55.34 -16.71
C ALA A 10 61.36 54.57 -15.41
N LEU A 11 61.99 55.03 -14.35
CA LEU A 11 61.63 54.79 -12.95
C LEU A 11 60.79 56.00 -12.51
N ALA A 12 59.50 56.02 -12.86
CA ALA A 12 58.47 56.87 -12.23
C ALA A 12 57.09 56.44 -12.81
N GLY A 13 56.34 55.68 -12.08
CA GLY A 13 54.93 55.44 -12.48
C GLY A 13 54.35 54.09 -12.12
N ILE A 14 54.81 53.37 -11.12
CA ILE A 14 54.14 52.16 -10.57
C ILE A 14 54.02 52.30 -9.04
N LEU A 15 53.21 53.26 -8.65
CA LEU A 15 52.74 53.42 -7.25
C LEU A 15 51.32 54.03 -7.30
N ALA A 16 50.40 53.41 -7.96
CA ALA A 16 48.97 53.70 -7.83
C ALA A 16 48.18 52.51 -8.42
N GLY A 17 47.59 51.68 -7.59
CA GLY A 17 46.56 50.76 -8.04
C GLY A 17 46.67 49.30 -7.63
N ALA A 18 47.33 48.96 -6.53
CA ALA A 18 47.01 47.70 -5.83
C ALA A 18 45.84 47.95 -4.86
N MET A 19 44.65 48.33 -5.42
CA MET A 19 43.43 48.01 -4.70
C MET A 19 43.31 46.48 -4.72
N ALA A 20 43.67 45.86 -3.62
CA ALA A 20 43.34 44.50 -3.34
C ALA A 20 41.81 44.40 -3.38
N THR A 21 41.28 43.87 -4.49
CA THR A 21 39.94 43.29 -4.52
C THR A 21 40.00 42.08 -3.60
N PHE A 22 39.85 42.32 -2.28
CA PHE A 22 39.40 41.26 -1.40
C PHE A 22 38.09 40.75 -2.00
N PRO A 23 37.98 39.45 -2.37
CA PRO A 23 36.70 38.91 -2.64
C PRO A 23 35.87 39.17 -1.38
N LEU A 24 34.78 39.94 -1.48
CA LEU A 24 33.73 39.91 -0.46
C LEU A 24 33.38 38.45 -0.34
N ILE A 25 33.90 37.76 0.69
CA ILE A 25 33.38 36.49 1.13
C ILE A 25 31.96 36.85 1.57
N ALA A 26 30.96 36.63 0.69
CA ALA A 26 29.58 36.74 1.07
C ALA A 26 29.41 35.81 2.26
N THR A 27 29.34 36.37 3.46
CA THR A 27 29.03 35.59 4.65
C THR A 27 27.65 35.01 4.44
N ALA A 28 27.57 33.69 4.42
CA ALA A 28 26.29 32.98 4.27
C ALA A 28 25.33 33.53 5.34
N GLU A 29 24.13 33.88 4.93
CA GLU A 29 23.10 34.43 5.81
C GLU A 29 22.73 33.37 6.86
N THR A 30 22.40 33.77 8.07
CA THR A 30 21.91 32.84 9.08
C THR A 30 20.51 32.38 8.77
N PRO A 31 20.11 31.14 9.16
CA PRO A 31 18.75 30.64 8.93
C PRO A 31 17.66 31.56 9.50
N ASP A 32 17.93 32.22 10.63
CA ASP A 32 17.00 33.15 11.29
C ASP A 32 16.79 34.41 10.45
N ALA A 33 17.83 35.03 9.95
CA ALA A 33 17.74 36.23 9.11
C ALA A 33 17.02 35.90 7.79
N ALA A 34 17.38 34.79 7.15
CA ALA A 34 16.75 34.33 5.92
C ALA A 34 15.23 34.02 6.13
N LEU A 35 14.87 33.38 7.24
CA LEU A 35 13.47 33.10 7.58
C LEU A 35 12.69 34.40 7.87
N ALA A 36 13.25 35.31 8.67
CA ALA A 36 12.62 36.59 8.99
C ALA A 36 12.35 37.42 7.74
N LYS A 37 13.29 37.46 6.81
CA LYS A 37 13.11 38.13 5.51
C LYS A 37 12.00 37.47 4.70
N LEU A 38 12.00 36.12 4.54
CA LEU A 38 11.01 35.40 3.76
C LEU A 38 9.58 35.56 4.30
N VAL A 39 9.44 35.54 5.63
CA VAL A 39 8.16 35.79 6.34
C VAL A 39 7.73 37.25 6.17
N GLY A 40 8.67 38.20 6.32
CA GLY A 40 8.41 39.62 6.11
C GLY A 40 7.90 39.94 4.72
N ASP A 41 8.56 39.41 3.68
CA ASP A 41 8.16 39.59 2.28
C ASP A 41 6.75 39.00 2.02
N ALA A 42 6.45 37.81 2.52
CA ALA A 42 5.13 37.18 2.34
C ALA A 42 4.00 37.93 3.08
N ARG A 43 4.28 38.48 4.26
CA ARG A 43 3.31 39.31 5.00
C ARG A 43 3.06 40.64 4.30
N ALA A 44 4.11 41.27 3.78
CA ALA A 44 3.97 42.50 3.02
C ALA A 44 3.13 42.27 1.75
N GLU A 45 3.36 41.19 1.04
CA GLU A 45 2.56 40.79 -0.12
C GLU A 45 1.09 40.53 0.25
N ALA A 46 0.83 39.79 1.34
CA ALA A 46 -0.53 39.54 1.81
C ALA A 46 -1.27 40.82 2.27
N ALA A 47 -0.55 41.85 2.71
CA ALA A 47 -1.11 43.13 3.12
C ALA A 47 -1.53 44.03 1.95
N VAL A 48 -1.12 43.72 0.72
CA VAL A 48 -1.52 44.50 -0.48
C VAL A 48 -3.03 44.34 -0.73
N PRO A 49 -3.77 45.44 -0.87
CA PRO A 49 -5.22 45.38 -1.12
C PRO A 49 -5.55 44.50 -2.34
N GLY A 50 -6.40 43.50 -2.14
CA GLY A 50 -6.83 42.56 -3.18
C GLY A 50 -5.87 41.38 -3.43
N ALA A 51 -4.68 41.35 -2.87
CA ALA A 51 -3.73 40.23 -3.05
C ALA A 51 -4.31 38.89 -2.62
N CYS A 52 -5.05 38.87 -1.50
CA CYS A 52 -5.65 37.65 -0.96
C CYS A 52 -6.84 37.09 -1.77
N ALA A 53 -7.35 37.86 -2.74
CA ALA A 53 -8.39 37.42 -3.65
C ALA A 53 -7.83 36.94 -5.02
N ALA A 54 -6.50 36.99 -5.20
CA ALA A 54 -5.87 36.61 -6.46
C ALA A 54 -6.07 35.11 -6.77
N PRO A 55 -6.42 34.74 -8.01
CA PRO A 55 -6.45 33.33 -8.41
C PRO A 55 -5.03 32.76 -8.38
N ASN A 56 -4.88 31.50 -7.96
CA ASN A 56 -3.60 30.79 -7.86
C ASN A 56 -2.58 31.45 -6.89
N LEU A 57 -3.07 31.98 -5.78
CA LEU A 57 -2.22 32.58 -4.74
C LEU A 57 -1.21 31.55 -4.21
N ASP A 58 0.05 31.98 -4.08
CA ASP A 58 1.10 31.18 -3.46
C ASP A 58 0.68 30.70 -2.06
N ARG A 59 0.86 29.44 -1.74
CA ARG A 59 0.40 28.83 -0.48
C ARG A 59 0.98 29.51 0.76
N PHE A 60 2.21 30.01 0.68
CA PHE A 60 2.85 30.70 1.77
C PHE A 60 2.21 32.07 2.03
N VAL A 61 1.88 32.82 0.97
CA VAL A 61 1.15 34.09 1.08
C VAL A 61 -0.28 33.86 1.56
N ARG A 62 -0.97 32.84 1.03
CA ARG A 62 -2.33 32.49 1.46
C ARG A 62 -2.39 32.18 2.96
N MET A 63 -1.38 31.50 3.51
CA MET A 63 -1.29 31.22 4.95
C MET A 63 -1.33 32.52 5.77
N PHE A 64 -0.71 33.60 5.32
CA PHE A 64 -0.78 34.91 5.99
C PHE A 64 -2.11 35.61 5.74
N CYS A 65 -2.70 35.51 4.56
CA CYS A 65 -4.03 36.01 4.27
C CYS A 65 -5.10 35.39 5.22
N GLU A 66 -4.99 34.10 5.46
CA GLU A 66 -5.91 33.35 6.31
C GLU A 66 -5.50 33.34 7.78
N SER A 67 -4.30 33.84 8.11
CA SER A 67 -3.68 33.79 9.43
C SER A 67 -3.62 32.39 10.05
N ARG A 68 -3.56 31.34 9.21
CA ARG A 68 -3.61 29.94 9.65
C ARG A 68 -2.71 29.03 8.82
N LEU A 69 -2.17 27.99 9.46
CA LEU A 69 -1.44 26.86 8.84
C LEU A 69 -2.30 25.60 8.96
N ARG A 70 -2.74 25.02 7.84
CA ARG A 70 -3.52 23.78 7.80
C ARG A 70 -2.53 22.60 7.83
N ALA A 71 -2.42 21.94 8.99
CA ALA A 71 -1.49 20.82 9.18
C ALA A 71 -2.23 19.49 9.32
N GLY A 72 -1.80 18.50 8.53
CA GLY A 72 -2.25 17.11 8.66
C GLY A 72 -1.43 16.37 9.71
N VAL A 73 -2.11 15.84 10.75
CA VAL A 73 -1.51 15.08 11.85
C VAL A 73 -2.24 13.77 12.08
N ARG A 74 -1.56 12.78 12.69
CA ARG A 74 -2.19 11.52 13.08
C ARG A 74 -3.04 11.69 14.34
N GLU A 75 -4.04 10.79 14.53
CA GLU A 75 -4.87 10.77 15.72
C GLU A 75 -4.87 9.41 16.45
N TYR A 76 -4.28 8.36 15.84
CA TYR A 76 -4.21 7.00 16.39
C TYR A 76 -2.78 6.44 16.34
N TYR A 77 -1.84 7.28 16.78
CA TYR A 77 -0.43 6.93 16.81
C TYR A 77 0.19 7.40 18.12
N PRO A 78 0.25 6.53 19.15
CA PRO A 78 0.71 6.91 20.48
C PRO A 78 2.02 7.67 20.47
N LEU A 79 2.20 8.60 21.41
CA LEU A 79 3.31 9.52 21.56
C LEU A 79 3.42 10.59 20.46
N PHE A 80 2.99 10.33 19.23
CA PHE A 80 3.14 11.25 18.09
C PHE A 80 1.86 11.99 17.76
N GLY A 81 0.73 11.33 17.74
CA GLY A 81 -0.56 11.95 17.48
C GLY A 81 -1.70 11.14 18.05
N THR A 82 -2.36 11.69 19.06
CA THR A 82 -3.56 11.13 19.69
C THR A 82 -4.65 12.20 19.80
N ARG A 83 -5.90 11.75 19.86
CA ARG A 83 -7.04 12.62 20.06
C ARG A 83 -7.94 12.09 21.17
N GLU A 84 -8.23 12.96 22.12
CA GLU A 84 -9.20 12.73 23.20
C GLU A 84 -10.25 13.83 23.17
N GLY A 85 -11.45 13.49 22.71
CA GLY A 85 -12.49 14.49 22.45
C GLY A 85 -12.05 15.49 21.38
N GLU A 86 -12.00 16.78 21.71
CA GLU A 86 -11.50 17.84 20.82
C GLU A 86 -10.01 18.11 20.99
N ASN A 87 -9.36 17.55 22.02
CA ASN A 87 -7.95 17.76 22.27
C ASN A 87 -7.08 16.82 21.45
N ARG A 88 -6.11 17.40 20.75
CA ARG A 88 -5.02 16.68 20.07
C ARG A 88 -3.73 16.88 20.82
N SER A 89 -2.98 15.81 21.00
CA SER A 89 -1.70 15.79 21.69
C SER A 89 -0.70 14.88 20.98
N GLY A 90 0.57 15.02 21.32
CA GLY A 90 1.65 14.22 20.80
C GLY A 90 2.71 15.03 20.06
N TYR A 91 3.83 14.39 19.80
CA TYR A 91 5.02 15.02 19.22
C TYR A 91 4.73 15.76 17.91
N ASP A 92 4.05 15.12 16.94
CA ASP A 92 3.70 15.71 15.64
C ASP A 92 2.80 16.95 15.80
N VAL A 93 1.85 16.88 16.75
CA VAL A 93 0.92 17.98 17.04
C VAL A 93 1.66 19.18 17.63
N ASP A 94 2.57 18.92 18.58
CA ASP A 94 3.34 19.98 19.23
C ASP A 94 4.39 20.57 18.29
N VAL A 95 4.98 19.77 17.39
CA VAL A 95 5.80 20.28 16.28
C VAL A 95 4.97 21.20 15.39
N GLY A 96 3.75 20.82 15.04
CA GLY A 96 2.83 21.67 14.25
C GLY A 96 2.51 23.01 14.95
N ARG A 97 2.28 22.99 16.26
CA ARG A 97 2.10 24.20 17.07
C ARG A 97 3.36 25.10 17.07
N ALA A 98 4.53 24.48 17.23
CA ALA A 98 5.81 25.20 17.22
C ALA A 98 6.08 25.84 15.86
N VAL A 99 5.82 25.11 14.75
CA VAL A 99 5.97 25.63 13.38
C VAL A 99 5.02 26.82 13.14
N ALA A 100 3.75 26.69 13.49
CA ALA A 100 2.78 27.77 13.34
C ALA A 100 3.19 29.02 14.15
N LYS A 101 3.63 28.82 15.39
CA LYS A 101 4.14 29.89 16.26
C LYS A 101 5.37 30.57 15.64
N GLN A 102 6.33 29.82 15.09
CA GLN A 102 7.53 30.35 14.43
C GLN A 102 7.18 31.21 13.21
N LEU A 103 6.15 30.82 12.45
CA LEU A 103 5.67 31.56 11.30
C LEU A 103 4.67 32.70 11.68
N GLY A 104 4.20 32.72 12.94
CA GLY A 104 3.27 33.74 13.46
C GLY A 104 1.87 33.62 12.90
N VAL A 105 1.34 32.38 12.86
CA VAL A 105 -0.02 32.02 12.42
C VAL A 105 -0.62 30.98 13.36
N GLU A 106 -1.94 30.74 13.27
CA GLU A 106 -2.61 29.73 14.07
C GLU A 106 -2.60 28.35 13.39
N PRO A 107 -2.35 27.26 14.12
CA PRO A 107 -2.39 25.92 13.57
C PRO A 107 -3.83 25.40 13.48
N VAL A 108 -4.22 24.87 12.33
CA VAL A 108 -5.47 24.14 12.12
C VAL A 108 -5.16 22.70 11.76
N PHE A 109 -5.53 21.77 12.65
CA PHE A 109 -5.19 20.36 12.47
C PHE A 109 -6.30 19.57 11.78
N THR A 110 -5.91 18.81 10.76
CA THR A 110 -6.75 17.85 10.06
C THR A 110 -6.22 16.43 10.32
N ARG A 111 -7.14 15.50 10.64
CA ARG A 111 -6.78 14.09 10.77
C ARG A 111 -6.28 13.52 9.45
N VAL A 112 -5.13 12.86 9.50
CA VAL A 112 -4.61 12.06 8.40
C VAL A 112 -4.10 10.72 8.89
N ASN A 113 -4.03 9.75 7.98
CA ASN A 113 -3.31 8.51 8.18
C ASN A 113 -2.26 8.31 7.06
N ALA A 114 -1.56 7.18 7.06
CA ALA A 114 -0.52 6.93 6.08
C ALA A 114 -1.02 6.92 4.62
N ALA A 115 -2.29 6.57 4.42
CA ALA A 115 -2.92 6.50 3.10
C ALA A 115 -3.48 7.83 2.59
N THR A 116 -3.94 8.71 3.51
CA THR A 116 -4.68 9.94 3.15
C THR A 116 -3.83 11.20 3.16
N ARG A 117 -2.68 11.21 3.88
CA ARG A 117 -1.85 12.41 4.04
C ARG A 117 -1.34 13.01 2.72
N ILE A 118 -0.93 12.20 1.75
CA ILE A 118 -0.45 12.68 0.44
C ILE A 118 -1.61 13.15 -0.45
N PRO A 119 -2.72 12.40 -0.62
CA PRO A 119 -3.90 12.87 -1.33
C PRO A 119 -4.43 14.22 -0.82
N LEU A 120 -4.63 14.37 0.50
CA LEU A 120 -5.15 15.62 1.07
C LEU A 120 -4.22 16.81 0.82
N LEU A 121 -2.91 16.59 0.76
CA LEU A 121 -1.93 17.61 0.41
C LEU A 121 -2.02 18.00 -1.08
N ALA A 122 -2.20 17.01 -1.97
CA ALA A 122 -2.37 17.23 -3.40
C ALA A 122 -3.70 17.93 -3.73
N GLU A 123 -4.78 17.60 -2.99
CA GLU A 123 -6.11 18.21 -3.11
C GLU A 123 -6.22 19.60 -2.46
N ASP A 124 -5.11 20.15 -1.98
CA ASP A 124 -5.08 21.46 -1.29
C ASP A 124 -6.00 21.56 -0.04
N ARG A 125 -6.25 20.42 0.61
CA ARG A 125 -7.02 20.36 1.87
C ARG A 125 -6.16 20.68 3.10
N ILE A 126 -4.85 20.49 2.99
CA ILE A 126 -3.83 20.81 3.99
C ILE A 126 -2.63 21.44 3.31
N ASP A 127 -1.85 22.25 4.03
CA ASP A 127 -0.65 22.91 3.55
C ASP A 127 0.61 22.14 3.91
N LEU A 128 0.57 21.44 5.04
CA LEU A 128 1.71 20.75 5.64
C LEU A 128 1.29 19.39 6.19
N VAL A 129 2.11 18.36 5.99
CA VAL A 129 1.99 17.06 6.66
C VAL A 129 3.05 16.96 7.74
N ILE A 130 2.62 16.67 8.97
CA ILE A 130 3.47 16.28 10.11
C ILE A 130 2.82 15.02 10.70
N ALA A 131 3.16 13.85 10.15
CA ALA A 131 2.37 12.65 10.41
C ALA A 131 3.23 11.38 10.28
N THR A 132 4.34 11.30 11.01
CA THR A 132 5.26 10.15 11.00
C THR A 132 5.59 9.67 9.59
N MET A 133 5.87 10.61 8.67
CA MET A 133 6.03 10.28 7.26
C MET A 133 7.48 9.99 6.90
N GLY A 134 7.80 8.71 6.72
CA GLY A 134 9.10 8.29 6.23
C GLY A 134 9.42 8.87 4.85
N HIS A 135 10.61 9.45 4.72
CA HIS A 135 11.13 9.99 3.48
C HIS A 135 11.85 8.88 2.70
N ASN A 136 11.28 8.49 1.58
CA ASN A 136 11.93 7.61 0.61
C ASN A 136 11.91 8.25 -0.80
N THR A 137 12.82 7.80 -1.66
CA THR A 137 12.99 8.33 -3.02
C THR A 137 11.74 8.22 -3.90
N GLN A 138 10.88 7.23 -3.65
CA GLN A 138 9.62 7.08 -4.38
C GLN A 138 8.64 8.23 -4.10
N ARG A 139 8.60 8.72 -2.85
CA ARG A 139 7.70 9.80 -2.43
C ARG A 139 8.13 11.18 -2.91
N ASP A 140 9.42 11.37 -3.27
CA ASP A 140 9.91 12.62 -3.86
C ASP A 140 9.19 13.00 -5.16
N SER A 141 8.59 12.01 -5.86
CA SER A 141 7.76 12.28 -7.03
C SER A 141 6.37 12.83 -6.69
N GLN A 142 5.91 12.70 -5.45
CA GLN A 142 4.54 13.01 -5.03
C GLN A 142 4.48 14.26 -4.14
N VAL A 143 5.47 14.45 -3.27
CA VAL A 143 5.55 15.55 -2.32
C VAL A 143 6.96 16.14 -2.27
N ARG A 144 7.09 17.33 -1.71
CA ARG A 144 8.38 17.91 -1.35
C ARG A 144 8.60 17.75 0.16
N PHE A 145 9.63 16.97 0.52
CA PHE A 145 10.03 16.81 1.90
C PHE A 145 10.84 18.00 2.40
N ILE A 146 10.60 18.37 3.64
CA ILE A 146 11.33 19.40 4.37
C ILE A 146 12.60 18.79 4.96
N ARG A 147 13.69 19.55 4.89
CA ARG A 147 15.00 19.16 5.41
C ARG A 147 15.56 20.25 6.33
N PRO A 148 16.16 19.84 7.47
CA PRO A 148 16.40 18.48 7.94
C PRO A 148 15.13 17.76 8.37
N HIS A 149 15.22 16.41 8.42
CA HIS A 149 14.12 15.57 8.89
C HIS A 149 13.89 15.78 10.39
N TYR A 150 12.64 15.84 10.81
CA TYR A 150 12.28 16.15 12.18
C TYR A 150 12.36 14.97 13.16
N TYR A 151 12.45 13.72 12.64
CA TYR A 151 12.62 12.49 13.40
C TYR A 151 13.24 11.37 12.57
N GLN A 152 13.56 10.24 13.22
CA GLN A 152 13.97 9.00 12.56
C GLN A 152 13.48 7.81 13.37
N SER A 153 12.99 6.77 12.72
CA SER A 153 12.54 5.53 13.34
C SER A 153 12.99 4.33 12.52
N GLU A 154 13.18 3.19 13.17
CA GLU A 154 13.40 1.92 12.49
C GLU A 154 12.07 1.21 12.30
N THR A 155 11.88 0.47 11.19
CA THR A 155 10.72 -0.41 11.09
C THR A 155 11.02 -1.71 11.84
N ALA A 156 10.16 -2.05 12.79
CA ALA A 156 10.28 -3.23 13.65
C ALA A 156 9.22 -4.28 13.30
N VAL A 157 9.61 -5.54 13.26
CA VAL A 157 8.71 -6.70 13.26
C VAL A 157 8.52 -7.17 14.70
N VAL A 158 7.27 -7.19 15.16
CA VAL A 158 6.87 -7.58 16.53
C VAL A 158 5.98 -8.83 16.47
N GLY A 159 6.16 -9.72 17.42
CA GLY A 159 5.36 -10.93 17.53
C GLY A 159 5.47 -11.62 18.90
N PRO A 160 4.76 -12.74 19.12
CA PRO A 160 4.79 -13.49 20.37
C PRO A 160 6.20 -13.94 20.73
N ARG A 161 6.58 -13.84 22.02
CA ARG A 161 7.89 -14.31 22.51
C ARG A 161 8.14 -15.79 22.23
N ALA A 162 7.10 -16.60 22.31
CA ALA A 162 7.17 -18.04 22.05
C ALA A 162 7.49 -18.36 20.57
N LEU A 163 7.29 -17.42 19.65
CA LEU A 163 7.55 -17.63 18.24
C LEU A 163 9.02 -17.34 17.92
N ASN A 164 9.76 -18.34 17.45
CA ASN A 164 11.16 -18.17 17.06
C ASN A 164 11.24 -17.56 15.65
N VAL A 165 11.47 -16.26 15.56
CA VAL A 165 11.67 -15.49 14.32
C VAL A 165 12.90 -14.61 14.52
N LYS A 166 13.92 -14.77 13.67
CA LYS A 166 15.18 -14.04 13.74
C LYS A 166 15.44 -13.15 12.53
N GLY A 167 14.67 -13.31 11.46
CA GLY A 167 14.86 -12.57 10.22
C GLY A 167 13.88 -13.00 9.13
N TRP A 168 14.09 -12.48 7.93
CA TRP A 168 13.21 -12.69 6.79
C TRP A 168 12.93 -14.15 6.42
N PRO A 169 13.91 -15.09 6.48
CA PRO A 169 13.63 -16.49 6.16
C PRO A 169 12.54 -17.11 7.05
N ASP A 170 12.47 -16.68 8.32
CA ASP A 170 11.49 -17.21 9.27
C ASP A 170 10.09 -16.60 9.10
N VAL A 171 10.01 -15.47 8.38
CA VAL A 171 8.76 -14.74 8.09
C VAL A 171 8.17 -15.11 6.73
N ALA A 172 8.98 -15.69 5.85
CA ALA A 172 8.54 -16.09 4.52
C ALA A 172 7.28 -16.97 4.58
N SER A 173 6.30 -16.66 3.74
CA SER A 173 4.98 -17.31 3.69
C SER A 173 4.07 -17.08 4.91
N ARG A 174 4.46 -16.24 5.88
CA ARG A 174 3.59 -15.80 6.98
C ARG A 174 2.83 -14.53 6.60
N THR A 175 1.79 -14.24 7.37
CA THR A 175 1.04 -12.98 7.26
C THR A 175 1.55 -12.01 8.30
N VAL A 176 1.87 -10.80 7.87
CA VAL A 176 2.30 -9.68 8.72
C VAL A 176 1.28 -8.56 8.65
N CYS A 177 0.76 -8.13 9.78
CA CYS A 177 -0.12 -6.98 9.89
C CYS A 177 0.67 -5.69 9.73
N VAL A 178 0.22 -4.82 8.82
CA VAL A 178 0.83 -3.52 8.52
C VAL A 178 -0.23 -2.46 8.25
N THR A 179 0.17 -1.20 8.20
CA THR A 179 -0.72 -0.12 7.77
C THR A 179 -0.57 0.17 6.27
N ILE A 180 -1.70 0.44 5.61
CA ILE A 180 -1.73 0.89 4.22
C ILE A 180 -0.97 2.23 4.09
N GLY A 181 -0.12 2.35 3.06
CA GLY A 181 0.64 3.56 2.80
C GLY A 181 1.90 3.71 3.66
N ASN A 182 2.31 2.66 4.39
CA ASN A 182 3.63 2.65 5.02
C ASN A 182 4.72 2.40 3.96
N GLY A 183 5.79 3.21 3.99
CA GLY A 183 6.87 3.15 3.01
C GLY A 183 7.70 1.86 3.05
N SER A 184 7.76 1.19 4.19
CA SER A 184 8.49 -0.07 4.37
C SER A 184 7.74 -1.31 3.87
N ASN A 185 6.44 -1.21 3.52
CA ASN A 185 5.67 -2.34 3.02
C ASN A 185 6.28 -3.00 1.78
N ALA A 186 6.82 -2.19 0.87
CA ALA A 186 7.50 -2.69 -0.34
C ALA A 186 8.68 -3.61 -0.02
N GLN A 187 9.47 -3.27 1.01
CA GLN A 187 10.58 -4.09 1.46
C GLN A 187 10.10 -5.39 2.11
N ILE A 188 9.04 -5.36 2.92
CA ILE A 188 8.46 -6.57 3.52
C ILE A 188 8.01 -7.54 2.42
N VAL A 189 7.30 -7.04 1.41
CA VAL A 189 6.82 -7.84 0.27
C VAL A 189 7.96 -8.43 -0.55
N SER A 190 9.09 -7.72 -0.72
CA SER A 190 10.25 -8.23 -1.47
C SER A 190 10.85 -9.52 -0.88
N HIS A 191 10.55 -9.81 0.39
CA HIS A 191 10.94 -11.05 1.07
C HIS A 191 9.88 -12.16 1.03
N ASN A 192 8.93 -12.10 0.09
CA ASN A 192 7.84 -13.08 -0.07
C ASN A 192 6.95 -13.21 1.17
N VAL A 193 6.71 -12.10 1.84
CA VAL A 193 5.84 -11.98 3.01
C VAL A 193 4.49 -11.43 2.59
N ARG A 194 3.42 -11.99 3.13
CA ARG A 194 2.05 -11.51 2.87
C ARG A 194 1.68 -10.41 3.84
N LEU A 195 1.02 -9.38 3.31
CA LEU A 195 0.54 -8.27 4.12
C LEU A 195 -0.95 -8.45 4.46
N MET A 196 -1.30 -8.18 5.72
CA MET A 196 -2.67 -7.89 6.10
C MET A 196 -2.76 -6.41 6.44
N LEU A 197 -3.59 -5.68 5.69
CA LEU A 197 -3.57 -4.23 5.62
C LEU A 197 -4.64 -3.62 6.52
N PHE A 198 -4.25 -2.64 7.32
CA PHE A 198 -5.13 -1.85 8.18
C PHE A 198 -4.96 -0.36 7.88
N ASP A 199 -6.02 0.41 8.06
CA ASP A 199 -5.99 1.86 7.82
C ASP A 199 -5.23 2.61 8.92
N GLU A 200 -5.29 2.12 10.17
CA GLU A 200 -4.70 2.77 11.33
C GLU A 200 -3.72 1.85 12.06
N ALA A 201 -2.60 2.42 12.49
CA ALA A 201 -1.59 1.68 13.24
C ALA A 201 -2.09 1.23 14.63
N GLY A 202 -2.92 2.04 15.26
CA GLY A 202 -3.43 1.79 16.62
C GLY A 202 -4.16 0.46 16.80
N VAL A 203 -4.63 -0.18 15.71
CA VAL A 203 -5.28 -1.50 15.81
C VAL A 203 -4.29 -2.66 15.81
N LEU A 204 -3.05 -2.48 15.39
CA LEU A 204 -2.08 -3.57 15.21
C LEU A 204 -1.82 -4.37 16.50
N PRO A 205 -1.67 -3.76 17.69
CA PRO A 205 -1.49 -4.52 18.93
C PRO A 205 -2.68 -5.40 19.29
N ASP A 206 -3.90 -4.97 18.97
CA ASP A 206 -5.11 -5.77 19.19
C ASP A 206 -5.17 -6.96 18.22
N ARG A 207 -4.72 -6.75 16.97
CA ARG A 207 -4.62 -7.83 15.96
C ARG A 207 -3.58 -8.89 16.33
N LEU A 208 -2.56 -8.51 17.09
CA LEU A 208 -1.64 -9.48 17.70
C LEU A 208 -2.30 -10.23 18.88
N ARG A 209 -3.10 -9.51 19.71
CA ARG A 209 -3.77 -10.08 20.89
C ARG A 209 -4.89 -11.05 20.52
N ASP A 210 -5.65 -10.75 19.49
CA ASP A 210 -6.75 -11.59 18.98
C ASP A 210 -6.29 -12.65 17.96
N GLU A 211 -4.97 -12.78 17.77
CA GLU A 211 -4.32 -13.74 16.87
C GLU A 211 -4.75 -13.60 15.38
N THR A 212 -5.40 -12.48 15.00
CA THR A 212 -5.67 -12.16 13.60
C THR A 212 -4.37 -12.15 12.80
N CYS A 213 -3.28 -11.69 13.41
CA CYS A 213 -1.94 -11.73 12.84
C CYS A 213 -0.96 -12.37 13.81
N THR A 214 -0.08 -13.21 13.28
CA THR A 214 1.02 -13.78 14.07
C THR A 214 2.12 -12.74 14.29
N LEU A 215 2.32 -11.83 13.34
CA LEU A 215 3.35 -10.78 13.36
C LEU A 215 2.73 -9.46 12.94
N ALA A 216 3.28 -8.35 13.43
CA ALA A 216 2.96 -7.01 12.98
C ALA A 216 4.25 -6.25 12.68
N ALA A 217 4.25 -5.39 11.65
CA ALA A 217 5.37 -4.52 11.34
C ALA A 217 4.92 -3.05 11.33
N GLN A 218 5.61 -2.25 12.12
CA GLN A 218 5.43 -0.81 12.22
C GLN A 218 6.73 -0.19 12.80
N ASP A 219 6.79 1.12 12.86
CA ASP A 219 7.94 1.82 13.42
C ASP A 219 8.22 1.39 14.87
N ASP A 220 9.48 1.23 15.25
CA ASP A 220 9.90 0.86 16.61
C ASP A 220 9.40 1.84 17.65
N SER A 221 9.40 3.14 17.30
CA SER A 221 8.85 4.22 18.13
C SER A 221 7.35 4.07 18.41
N PHE A 222 6.58 3.44 17.51
CA PHE A 222 5.18 3.09 17.74
C PHE A 222 5.03 1.99 18.79
N PHE A 223 5.80 0.91 18.64
CA PHE A 223 5.73 -0.22 19.58
C PHE A 223 6.34 0.10 20.94
N ALA A 224 7.28 1.06 21.02
CA ALA A 224 7.88 1.49 22.28
C ALA A 224 6.82 1.86 23.33
N TYR A 225 5.74 2.53 22.92
CA TYR A 225 4.61 2.83 23.81
C TYR A 225 3.95 1.57 24.37
N TYR A 226 3.69 0.57 23.52
CA TYR A 226 3.01 -0.67 23.95
C TYR A 226 3.90 -1.56 24.82
N PHE A 227 5.22 -1.49 24.65
CA PHE A 227 6.17 -2.19 25.53
C PHE A 227 6.28 -1.58 26.93
N THR A 228 5.70 -0.41 27.17
CA THR A 228 5.54 0.12 28.55
C THR A 228 4.44 -0.61 29.33
N ASP A 229 3.49 -1.28 28.65
CA ASP A 229 2.51 -2.15 29.27
C ASP A 229 3.15 -3.50 29.62
N PRO A 230 3.27 -3.87 30.94
CA PRO A 230 3.87 -5.13 31.36
C PRO A 230 3.18 -6.37 30.77
N LYS A 231 1.87 -6.32 30.48
CA LYS A 231 1.14 -7.43 29.88
C LYS A 231 1.53 -7.63 28.43
N PHE A 232 1.68 -6.54 27.69
CA PHE A 232 2.15 -6.60 26.30
C PHE A 232 3.62 -7.06 26.24
N ALA A 233 4.50 -6.45 27.01
CA ALA A 233 5.93 -6.79 27.06
C ALA A 233 6.21 -8.23 27.54
N LYS A 234 5.33 -8.81 28.37
CA LYS A 234 5.44 -10.22 28.79
C LYS A 234 5.21 -11.20 27.64
N ASN A 235 4.26 -10.89 26.75
CA ASN A 235 3.80 -11.81 25.72
C ASN A 235 4.46 -11.56 24.36
N TYR A 236 4.87 -10.32 24.05
CA TYR A 236 5.39 -9.89 22.76
C TYR A 236 6.80 -9.31 22.89
N GLU A 237 7.51 -9.34 21.79
CA GLU A 237 8.84 -8.72 21.67
C GLU A 237 9.09 -8.27 20.24
N GLN A 238 10.02 -7.37 20.06
CA GLN A 238 10.60 -7.06 18.76
C GLN A 238 11.45 -8.25 18.31
N LYS A 239 11.13 -8.81 17.16
CA LYS A 239 11.85 -9.94 16.58
C LYS A 239 13.12 -9.48 15.87
N PHE A 240 12.99 -8.48 15.03
CA PHE A 240 14.10 -7.80 14.37
C PHE A 240 13.63 -6.42 13.87
N GLY A 241 14.60 -5.56 13.59
CA GLY A 241 14.39 -4.27 12.94
C GLY A 241 14.99 -4.26 11.54
N PHE A 242 14.48 -3.38 10.70
CA PHE A 242 14.99 -3.13 9.37
C PHE A 242 14.63 -1.71 8.93
N ALA A 243 15.37 -1.14 7.96
CA ALA A 243 15.12 0.17 7.40
C ALA A 243 15.05 1.32 8.45
N GLN A 244 16.18 1.96 8.68
CA GLN A 244 16.25 3.24 9.39
C GLN A 244 15.64 4.33 8.52
N VAL A 245 14.42 4.78 8.86
CA VAL A 245 13.63 5.68 8.01
C VAL A 245 13.66 7.09 8.59
N PRO A 246 14.25 8.09 7.90
CA PRO A 246 14.11 9.47 8.29
C PRO A 246 12.68 9.95 8.06
N TRP A 247 12.07 10.62 9.05
CA TRP A 247 10.74 11.20 8.92
C TRP A 247 10.82 12.68 8.61
N GLY A 248 10.16 13.07 7.52
CA GLY A 248 10.11 14.47 7.08
C GLY A 248 8.70 15.05 7.20
N MET A 249 8.64 16.32 7.57
CA MET A 249 7.49 17.15 7.20
C MET A 249 7.41 17.23 5.69
N ALA A 250 6.23 17.42 5.11
CA ALA A 250 6.10 17.54 3.67
C ALA A 250 5.03 18.55 3.25
N VAL A 251 5.29 19.19 2.11
CA VAL A 251 4.38 20.10 1.43
C VAL A 251 4.03 19.60 0.04
N ALA A 252 3.03 20.18 -0.61
CA ALA A 252 2.70 19.84 -1.99
C ALA A 252 3.90 20.10 -2.91
N ARG A 253 4.05 19.26 -3.93
CA ARG A 253 5.18 19.33 -4.86
C ARG A 253 5.18 20.62 -5.70
N THR A 254 4.02 21.16 -6.00
CA THR A 254 3.83 22.36 -6.82
C THR A 254 3.16 23.47 -6.00
N GLY A 255 3.52 24.72 -6.27
CA GLY A 255 2.93 25.90 -5.63
C GLY A 255 3.27 26.05 -4.14
N SER A 256 4.34 25.41 -3.65
CA SER A 256 4.73 25.44 -2.23
C SER A 256 6.22 25.76 -2.01
N ASP A 257 6.91 26.29 -3.01
CA ASP A 257 8.37 26.47 -2.94
C ASP A 257 8.80 27.43 -1.82
N ARG A 258 8.09 28.55 -1.65
CA ARG A 258 8.34 29.52 -0.59
C ARG A 258 8.02 28.93 0.79
N LEU A 259 6.89 28.23 0.90
CA LEU A 259 6.51 27.52 2.13
C LEU A 259 7.54 26.44 2.50
N ALA A 260 7.98 25.64 1.54
CA ALA A 260 9.00 24.63 1.75
C ALA A 260 10.31 25.25 2.23
N ARG A 261 10.73 26.36 1.62
CA ARG A 261 11.94 27.07 2.02
C ARG A 261 11.84 27.62 3.44
N ALA A 262 10.69 28.20 3.82
CA ALA A 262 10.46 28.68 5.18
C ALA A 262 10.49 27.54 6.21
N LEU A 263 9.93 26.37 5.85
CA LEU A 263 9.91 25.18 6.69
C LEU A 263 11.31 24.53 6.80
N ASP A 264 12.10 24.51 5.71
CA ASP A 264 13.50 24.07 5.76
C ASP A 264 14.31 24.89 6.77
N LEU A 265 14.20 26.22 6.70
CA LEU A 265 14.85 27.13 7.65
C LEU A 265 14.33 26.93 9.09
N THR A 266 13.02 26.80 9.25
CA THR A 266 12.39 26.51 10.56
C THR A 266 12.92 25.21 11.14
N SER A 267 13.02 24.14 10.33
CA SER A 267 13.52 22.85 10.79
C SER A 267 14.99 22.91 11.22
N GLN A 268 15.82 23.66 10.49
CA GLN A 268 17.23 23.91 10.87
C GLN A 268 17.32 24.61 12.24
N ILE A 269 16.56 25.69 12.42
CA ILE A 269 16.48 26.44 13.67
C ILE A 269 16.02 25.53 14.81
N PHE A 270 15.00 24.74 14.59
CA PHE A 270 14.44 23.84 15.62
C PHE A 270 15.41 22.74 16.05
N HIS A 271 16.24 22.21 15.15
CA HIS A 271 17.31 21.31 15.54
C HIS A 271 18.41 22.03 16.30
N ARG A 272 18.90 23.16 15.77
CA ARG A 272 19.98 23.95 16.38
C ARG A 272 19.64 24.35 17.81
N ASP A 273 18.44 24.86 18.02
CA ASP A 273 18.01 25.42 19.31
C ASP A 273 17.40 24.36 20.24
N GLY A 274 17.28 23.10 19.77
CA GLY A 274 16.76 21.99 20.56
C GLY A 274 15.24 22.01 20.77
N VAL A 275 14.49 22.70 19.91
CA VAL A 275 13.01 22.76 19.99
C VAL A 275 12.42 21.36 19.79
N PHE A 276 12.84 20.62 18.75
CA PHE A 276 12.40 19.24 18.54
C PHE A 276 12.74 18.33 19.73
N LEU A 277 13.94 18.50 20.31
CA LEU A 277 14.37 17.74 21.47
C LEU A 277 13.50 18.04 22.70
N GLY A 278 13.19 19.31 22.96
CA GLY A 278 12.29 19.71 24.05
C GLY A 278 10.89 19.15 23.90
N ILE A 279 10.33 19.18 22.68
CA ILE A 279 9.01 18.60 22.39
C ILE A 279 9.04 17.07 22.57
N ALA A 280 10.10 16.40 22.16
CA ALA A 280 10.26 14.95 22.33
C ALA A 280 10.28 14.54 23.80
N HIS A 281 11.01 15.26 24.64
CA HIS A 281 10.98 15.05 26.10
C HIS A 281 9.57 15.23 26.69
N GLY A 282 8.87 16.28 26.27
CA GLY A 282 7.50 16.54 26.74
C GLY A 282 6.49 15.46 26.37
N ASN A 283 6.75 14.72 25.30
CA ASN A 283 5.88 13.66 24.80
C ASN A 283 6.43 12.24 25.05
N SER A 284 7.49 12.09 25.83
CA SER A 284 8.14 10.80 26.12
C SER A 284 8.61 10.04 24.87
N VAL A 285 8.99 10.79 23.81
CA VAL A 285 9.53 10.26 22.56
C VAL A 285 11.04 10.09 22.68
N GLY A 286 11.59 9.04 22.09
CA GLY A 286 13.02 8.76 22.11
C GLY A 286 13.86 9.90 21.50
N THR A 287 14.94 10.31 22.19
CA THR A 287 15.69 11.56 21.89
C THR A 287 16.99 11.36 21.12
N GLY A 288 17.52 10.14 21.08
CA GLY A 288 18.88 9.89 20.59
C GLY A 288 19.17 10.38 19.15
N PHE A 289 18.16 10.34 18.26
CA PHE A 289 18.28 10.95 16.93
C PHE A 289 18.38 12.49 17.03
N LEU A 290 17.52 13.11 17.83
CA LEU A 290 17.42 14.57 17.95
C LEU A 290 18.66 15.18 18.59
N GLU A 291 19.26 14.51 19.56
CA GLU A 291 20.53 14.91 20.18
C GLU A 291 21.67 14.93 19.16
N ARG A 292 21.78 13.88 18.35
CA ARG A 292 22.77 13.85 17.25
C ARG A 292 22.53 14.95 16.23
N GLN A 293 21.28 15.18 15.84
CA GLN A 293 20.93 16.23 14.88
C GLN A 293 21.20 17.62 15.44
N GLN A 294 20.92 17.87 16.72
CA GLN A 294 21.25 19.15 17.35
C GLN A 294 22.75 19.44 17.27
N ALA A 295 23.60 18.44 17.52
CA ALA A 295 25.04 18.61 17.41
C ALA A 295 25.49 18.92 15.96
N VAL A 296 24.85 18.32 14.95
CA VAL A 296 25.11 18.61 13.53
C VAL A 296 24.73 20.05 13.19
N TRP A 297 23.54 20.49 13.57
CA TRP A 297 22.99 21.80 13.16
C TRP A 297 23.58 22.98 13.95
N LYS A 298 24.35 22.73 15.00
CA LYS A 298 25.20 23.73 15.67
C LYS A 298 26.53 23.98 14.96
N ARG A 299 26.91 23.15 13.97
CA ARG A 299 28.14 23.34 13.21
C ARG A 299 28.03 24.56 12.28
N PRO A 300 29.08 25.40 12.15
CA PRO A 300 29.02 26.60 11.31
C PRO A 300 28.63 26.32 9.85
N GLU A 301 29.11 25.22 9.24
CA GLU A 301 28.83 24.82 7.87
C GLU A 301 27.39 24.37 7.63
N CYS A 302 26.67 24.01 8.70
CA CYS A 302 25.26 23.61 8.63
C CYS A 302 24.32 24.74 9.04
N ASN A 303 24.77 25.65 9.89
CA ASN A 303 24.02 26.81 10.39
C ASN A 303 24.04 27.99 9.40
N THR A 304 23.70 27.71 8.16
CA THR A 304 23.62 28.70 7.08
C THR A 304 22.26 28.63 6.41
N ASP A 305 21.88 29.67 5.70
CA ASP A 305 20.62 29.68 4.95
C ASP A 305 20.50 28.52 3.93
N THR A 306 21.62 28.02 3.40
CA THR A 306 21.72 26.89 2.48
C THR A 306 22.03 25.55 3.14
N GLY A 307 22.10 25.50 4.47
CA GLY A 307 22.47 24.28 5.22
C GLY A 307 21.59 23.07 4.90
N SER A 308 20.29 23.27 4.64
CA SER A 308 19.36 22.19 4.24
C SER A 308 19.69 21.56 2.87
N ALA A 309 20.51 22.20 2.06
CA ALA A 309 21.00 21.66 0.79
C ALA A 309 22.39 21.00 0.92
N ASN A 310 23.06 21.13 2.06
CA ASN A 310 24.40 20.58 2.29
C ASN A 310 24.30 19.07 2.62
N PRO A 311 24.83 18.17 1.77
CA PRO A 311 24.78 16.72 2.00
C PRO A 311 25.49 16.26 3.29
N ALA A 312 26.43 17.06 3.81
CA ALA A 312 27.13 16.76 5.08
C ALA A 312 26.25 17.02 6.31
N CYS A 313 25.14 17.76 6.15
CA CYS A 313 24.27 18.20 7.24
C CYS A 313 22.90 17.48 7.23
N VAL A 314 22.45 16.99 6.07
CA VAL A 314 21.15 16.36 5.92
C VAL A 314 21.27 14.85 5.70
N LEU A 315 20.33 14.11 6.28
CA LEU A 315 20.22 12.69 5.97
C LEU A 315 19.66 12.51 4.55
N PRO A 316 20.15 11.51 3.80
CA PRO A 316 19.54 11.13 2.54
C PRO A 316 18.14 10.58 2.77
N ALA A 317 17.29 10.63 1.74
CA ALA A 317 16.09 9.81 1.69
C ALA A 317 16.46 8.33 1.78
N LEU A 318 15.58 7.53 2.39
CA LEU A 318 15.74 6.08 2.31
C LEU A 318 15.65 5.69 0.83
N ASP A 319 16.71 5.12 0.30
CA ASP A 319 16.62 4.42 -0.97
C ASP A 319 15.85 3.12 -0.70
N ALA A 320 14.64 3.04 -1.23
CA ALA A 320 13.80 1.86 -1.02
C ALA A 320 14.33 0.63 -1.75
N ASP A 321 15.48 0.73 -2.44
CA ASP A 321 16.09 -0.31 -3.29
C ASP A 321 15.08 -1.02 -4.20
N LEU A 322 14.05 -0.28 -4.61
CA LEU A 322 13.02 -0.75 -5.52
C LEU A 322 13.57 -0.66 -6.94
N GLN A 323 14.31 -1.68 -7.35
CA GLN A 323 14.82 -1.77 -8.70
C GLN A 323 13.70 -1.50 -9.72
N PRO A 324 13.91 -0.56 -10.66
CA PRO A 324 12.91 -0.27 -11.67
C PRO A 324 12.76 -1.46 -12.61
N THR A 325 11.55 -1.68 -13.09
CA THR A 325 11.32 -2.68 -14.15
C THR A 325 11.88 -2.18 -15.48
N PRO A 326 12.15 -3.07 -16.45
CA PRO A 326 12.44 -2.68 -17.84
C PRO A 326 11.29 -1.86 -18.48
N PHE A 327 10.10 -1.93 -17.92
CA PHE A 327 8.90 -1.24 -18.42
C PHE A 327 8.65 0.12 -17.76
N ALA A 328 9.39 0.47 -16.71
CA ALA A 328 9.14 1.67 -15.90
C ALA A 328 9.11 2.97 -16.73
N GLY A 329 10.02 3.11 -17.69
CA GLY A 329 10.03 4.27 -18.60
C GLY A 329 8.80 4.35 -19.51
N ARG A 330 8.35 3.21 -20.06
CA ARG A 330 7.14 3.15 -20.89
C ARG A 330 5.88 3.41 -20.07
N ALA A 331 5.80 2.85 -18.86
CA ALA A 331 4.67 3.11 -17.97
C ALA A 331 4.52 4.60 -17.66
N LYS A 332 5.62 5.28 -17.30
CA LYS A 332 5.63 6.74 -17.09
C LYS A 332 5.22 7.53 -18.32
N ALA A 333 5.68 7.14 -19.51
CA ALA A 333 5.31 7.80 -20.76
C ALA A 333 3.80 7.68 -21.04
N VAL A 334 3.21 6.51 -20.83
CA VAL A 334 1.76 6.28 -20.98
C VAL A 334 0.97 7.10 -19.95
N GLU A 335 1.38 7.10 -18.70
CA GLU A 335 0.76 7.91 -17.64
C GLU A 335 0.74 9.40 -18.00
N HIS A 336 1.90 9.93 -18.41
CA HIS A 336 2.02 11.33 -18.81
C HIS A 336 1.17 11.65 -20.05
N TRP A 337 1.13 10.75 -21.03
CA TRP A 337 0.31 10.92 -22.22
C TRP A 337 -1.19 10.96 -21.87
N ILE A 338 -1.68 10.04 -21.04
CA ILE A 338 -3.08 10.02 -20.59
C ILE A 338 -3.41 11.29 -19.82
N GLN A 339 -2.58 11.67 -18.85
CA GLN A 339 -2.79 12.88 -18.06
C GLN A 339 -2.84 14.14 -18.93
N ALA A 340 -1.93 14.26 -19.91
CA ALA A 340 -1.88 15.41 -20.82
C ALA A 340 -3.13 15.52 -21.72
N HIS A 341 -3.75 14.40 -22.13
CA HIS A 341 -4.87 14.40 -23.08
C HIS A 341 -6.24 14.32 -22.41
N THR A 342 -6.33 13.77 -21.20
CA THR A 342 -7.60 13.54 -20.51
C THR A 342 -7.75 14.31 -19.21
N GLY A 343 -6.67 14.84 -18.65
CA GLY A 343 -6.63 15.46 -17.32
C GLY A 343 -6.80 14.45 -16.17
N VAL A 344 -6.93 13.15 -16.47
CA VAL A 344 -7.11 12.10 -15.45
C VAL A 344 -5.76 11.69 -14.87
N ASP A 345 -5.66 11.67 -13.54
CA ASP A 345 -4.51 11.11 -12.83
C ASP A 345 -4.53 9.57 -12.93
N PHE A 346 -3.79 9.07 -13.92
CA PHE A 346 -3.67 7.66 -14.24
C PHE A 346 -2.30 7.15 -13.82
N SER A 347 -2.24 6.05 -13.07
CA SER A 347 -0.98 5.48 -12.59
C SER A 347 -0.94 3.96 -12.75
N LEU A 348 0.21 3.44 -13.21
CA LEU A 348 0.48 2.03 -13.46
C LEU A 348 1.58 1.50 -12.51
N PRO A 349 1.35 1.46 -11.19
CA PRO A 349 2.39 1.15 -10.21
C PRO A 349 2.99 -0.26 -10.40
N MET A 350 2.19 -1.23 -10.87
CA MET A 350 2.62 -2.61 -11.10
C MET A 350 3.76 -2.76 -12.13
N PHE A 351 3.95 -1.75 -13.00
CA PHE A 351 5.01 -1.76 -14.02
C PHE A 351 6.22 -0.91 -13.65
N LYS A 352 6.24 -0.24 -12.49
CA LYS A 352 7.32 0.70 -12.13
C LYS A 352 8.48 0.03 -11.41
N THR A 353 8.19 -0.90 -10.48
CA THR A 353 9.21 -1.52 -9.62
C THR A 353 9.16 -3.03 -9.67
N MET A 354 10.31 -3.69 -9.48
CA MET A 354 10.40 -5.15 -9.53
C MET A 354 9.51 -5.85 -8.49
N PRO A 355 9.41 -5.41 -7.22
CA PRO A 355 8.47 -6.02 -6.27
C PRO A 355 7.01 -5.92 -6.72
N ALA A 356 6.57 -4.77 -7.22
CA ALA A 356 5.22 -4.60 -7.74
C ALA A 356 4.95 -5.49 -8.96
N TRP A 357 5.92 -5.60 -9.88
CA TRP A 357 5.83 -6.47 -11.05
C TRP A 357 5.75 -7.95 -10.67
N SER A 358 6.57 -8.41 -9.73
CA SER A 358 6.53 -9.79 -9.26
C SER A 358 5.16 -10.13 -8.67
N LEU A 359 4.65 -9.30 -7.75
CA LEU A 359 3.30 -9.47 -7.19
C LEU A 359 2.22 -9.53 -8.26
N PHE A 360 2.26 -8.59 -9.20
CA PHE A 360 1.28 -8.51 -10.29
C PHE A 360 1.29 -9.77 -11.17
N LYS A 361 2.48 -10.18 -11.61
CA LYS A 361 2.66 -11.38 -12.43
C LYS A 361 2.19 -12.63 -11.71
N ASP A 362 2.61 -12.81 -10.46
CA ASP A 362 2.26 -13.98 -9.65
C ASP A 362 0.76 -13.99 -9.31
N GLY A 363 0.17 -12.80 -9.06
CA GLY A 363 -1.26 -12.64 -8.88
C GLY A 363 -2.08 -13.06 -10.11
N ILE A 364 -1.66 -12.68 -11.33
CA ILE A 364 -2.30 -13.12 -12.58
C ILE A 364 -2.22 -14.65 -12.72
N VAL A 365 -1.03 -15.22 -12.55
CA VAL A 365 -0.82 -16.67 -12.69
C VAL A 365 -1.67 -17.43 -11.69
N ASN A 366 -1.66 -17.03 -10.43
CA ASN A 366 -2.46 -17.66 -9.37
C ASN A 366 -3.97 -17.52 -9.61
N SER A 367 -4.44 -16.36 -10.10
CA SER A 367 -5.85 -16.18 -10.49
C SER A 367 -6.26 -17.12 -11.61
N LEU A 368 -5.41 -17.30 -12.62
CA LEU A 368 -5.70 -18.22 -13.73
C LEU A 368 -5.69 -19.68 -13.27
N ILE A 369 -4.75 -20.07 -12.40
CA ILE A 369 -4.72 -21.40 -11.76
C ILE A 369 -5.99 -21.63 -10.94
N LEU A 370 -6.40 -20.64 -10.15
CA LEU A 370 -7.58 -20.71 -9.32
C LEU A 370 -8.86 -20.86 -10.15
N VAL A 371 -9.01 -20.07 -11.22
CA VAL A 371 -10.14 -20.17 -12.16
C VAL A 371 -10.17 -21.55 -12.83
N ALA A 372 -9.05 -21.97 -13.44
CA ALA A 372 -8.98 -23.27 -14.12
C ALA A 372 -9.24 -24.42 -13.14
N GLY A 373 -8.63 -24.38 -11.97
CA GLY A 373 -8.83 -25.38 -10.91
C GLY A 373 -10.29 -25.44 -10.42
N ALA A 374 -10.91 -24.28 -10.20
CA ALA A 374 -12.33 -24.22 -9.78
C ALA A 374 -13.28 -24.77 -10.85
N LEU A 375 -13.03 -24.50 -12.13
CA LEU A 375 -13.82 -25.06 -13.24
C LEU A 375 -13.70 -26.59 -13.29
N VAL A 376 -12.48 -27.12 -13.23
CA VAL A 376 -12.21 -28.56 -13.24
C VAL A 376 -12.84 -29.22 -12.01
N ALA A 377 -12.64 -28.67 -10.82
CA ALA A 377 -13.22 -29.19 -9.58
C ALA A 377 -14.76 -29.17 -9.63
N THR A 378 -15.36 -28.09 -10.15
CA THR A 378 -16.82 -28.01 -10.34
C THR A 378 -17.33 -29.13 -11.24
N LEU A 379 -16.68 -29.41 -12.36
CA LEU A 379 -17.07 -30.51 -13.25
C LEU A 379 -16.92 -31.89 -12.58
N LEU A 380 -15.80 -32.13 -11.91
CA LEU A 380 -15.54 -33.38 -11.19
C LEU A 380 -16.59 -33.62 -10.11
N PHE A 381 -16.85 -32.62 -9.25
CA PHE A 381 -17.88 -32.74 -8.22
C PHE A 381 -19.31 -32.83 -8.81
N ALA A 382 -19.59 -32.15 -9.91
CA ALA A 382 -20.89 -32.29 -10.61
C ALA A 382 -21.14 -33.72 -11.07
N ILE A 383 -20.15 -34.36 -11.68
CA ILE A 383 -20.27 -35.75 -12.14
C ILE A 383 -20.41 -36.71 -10.94
N VAL A 384 -19.52 -36.60 -9.95
CA VAL A 384 -19.50 -37.50 -8.78
C VAL A 384 -20.77 -37.35 -7.94
N LEU A 385 -21.12 -36.11 -7.56
CA LEU A 385 -22.31 -35.87 -6.75
C LEU A 385 -23.60 -36.10 -7.53
N GLY A 386 -23.61 -35.79 -8.83
CA GLY A 386 -24.75 -36.12 -9.71
C GLY A 386 -25.00 -37.63 -9.82
N ALA A 387 -23.94 -38.43 -9.92
CA ALA A 387 -24.02 -39.87 -9.88
C ALA A 387 -24.57 -40.40 -8.54
N PHE A 388 -24.04 -39.89 -7.42
CA PHE A 388 -24.48 -40.27 -6.07
C PHE A 388 -25.95 -39.88 -5.82
N GLN A 389 -26.34 -38.65 -6.16
CA GLN A 389 -27.70 -38.16 -6.00
C GLN A 389 -28.71 -38.92 -6.90
N SER A 390 -28.26 -39.43 -8.07
CA SER A 390 -29.04 -40.24 -9.00
C SER A 390 -29.11 -41.72 -8.62
N SER A 391 -28.30 -42.15 -7.64
CA SER A 391 -28.18 -43.56 -7.23
C SER A 391 -29.50 -44.09 -6.69
N ARG A 392 -29.79 -45.38 -6.94
CA ARG A 392 -30.90 -46.12 -6.31
C ARG A 392 -30.65 -46.43 -4.84
N SER A 393 -29.35 -46.50 -4.42
CA SER A 393 -28.97 -46.76 -3.04
C SER A 393 -29.26 -45.53 -2.18
N PHE A 394 -30.05 -45.72 -1.13
CA PHE A 394 -30.34 -44.68 -0.12
C PHE A 394 -29.07 -44.18 0.60
N VAL A 395 -28.12 -45.08 0.84
CA VAL A 395 -26.87 -44.80 1.55
C VAL A 395 -25.98 -43.80 0.79
N LEU A 396 -26.01 -43.82 -0.54
CA LEU A 396 -25.26 -42.87 -1.38
C LEU A 396 -26.06 -41.59 -1.65
N ARG A 397 -27.34 -41.75 -1.91
CA ARG A 397 -28.22 -40.66 -2.32
C ARG A 397 -28.50 -39.65 -1.21
N TRP A 398 -28.80 -40.15 -0.01
CA TRP A 398 -29.22 -39.28 1.09
C TRP A 398 -28.10 -38.34 1.58
N PRO A 399 -26.85 -38.79 1.87
CA PRO A 399 -25.76 -37.90 2.25
C PRO A 399 -25.41 -36.89 1.16
N ALA A 400 -25.40 -37.32 -0.12
CA ALA A 400 -25.10 -36.40 -1.22
C ALA A 400 -26.14 -35.27 -1.35
N ARG A 401 -27.44 -35.57 -1.17
CA ARG A 401 -28.51 -34.56 -1.15
C ARG A 401 -28.44 -33.66 0.07
N ALA A 402 -28.25 -34.22 1.26
CA ALA A 402 -28.11 -33.43 2.49
C ALA A 402 -26.90 -32.48 2.42
N GLY A 403 -25.75 -32.97 1.96
CA GLY A 403 -24.56 -32.15 1.73
C GLY A 403 -24.80 -31.04 0.72
N THR A 404 -25.49 -31.31 -0.38
CA THR A 404 -25.86 -30.27 -1.37
C THR A 404 -26.74 -29.19 -0.75
N ILE A 405 -27.75 -29.52 0.03
CA ILE A 405 -28.63 -28.56 0.71
C ILE A 405 -27.83 -27.68 1.68
N ILE A 406 -26.92 -28.27 2.44
CA ILE A 406 -26.03 -27.51 3.35
C ILE A 406 -25.18 -26.53 2.57
N LEU A 407 -24.53 -26.97 1.48
CA LEU A 407 -23.65 -26.12 0.67
C LEU A 407 -24.43 -25.00 -0.04
N GLN A 408 -25.64 -25.25 -0.50
CA GLN A 408 -26.52 -24.25 -1.12
C GLN A 408 -26.98 -23.19 -0.13
N SER A 409 -27.21 -23.59 1.13
CA SER A 409 -27.67 -22.69 2.19
C SER A 409 -26.51 -21.90 2.84
N SER A 410 -25.26 -22.29 2.58
CA SER A 410 -24.08 -21.66 3.18
C SER A 410 -23.58 -20.46 2.36
N PRO A 411 -23.29 -19.32 2.99
CA PRO A 411 -22.59 -18.21 2.33
C PRO A 411 -21.24 -18.65 1.78
N VAL A 412 -20.89 -18.18 0.58
CA VAL A 412 -19.63 -18.54 -0.12
C VAL A 412 -18.40 -18.29 0.76
N VAL A 413 -18.35 -17.12 1.41
CA VAL A 413 -17.23 -16.74 2.29
C VAL A 413 -17.08 -17.72 3.45
N LEU A 414 -18.20 -18.11 4.09
CA LEU A 414 -18.17 -19.05 5.22
C LEU A 414 -17.66 -20.43 4.78
N THR A 415 -18.10 -20.92 3.63
CA THR A 415 -17.61 -22.20 3.08
C THR A 415 -16.12 -22.15 2.80
N LEU A 416 -15.61 -21.03 2.25
CA LEU A 416 -14.19 -20.83 2.01
C LEU A 416 -13.40 -20.81 3.32
N VAL A 417 -13.88 -20.09 4.34
CA VAL A 417 -13.22 -20.03 5.67
C VAL A 417 -13.17 -21.42 6.31
N ILE A 418 -14.27 -22.18 6.28
CA ILE A 418 -14.28 -23.55 6.82
C ILE A 418 -13.32 -24.45 6.05
N ALA A 419 -13.30 -24.37 4.72
CA ALA A 419 -12.36 -25.16 3.91
C ALA A 419 -10.90 -24.82 4.21
N ALA A 420 -10.60 -23.54 4.39
CA ALA A 420 -9.27 -23.08 4.78
C ALA A 420 -8.89 -23.56 6.17
N ALA A 421 -9.80 -23.47 7.15
CA ALA A 421 -9.57 -23.95 8.51
C ALA A 421 -9.29 -25.47 8.56
N VAL A 422 -10.08 -26.27 7.82
CA VAL A 422 -9.85 -27.71 7.68
C VAL A 422 -8.51 -28.01 7.01
N ALA A 423 -8.16 -27.28 5.94
CA ALA A 423 -6.90 -27.47 5.25
C ALA A 423 -5.70 -27.13 6.16
N GLN A 424 -5.79 -26.07 6.94
CA GLN A 424 -4.74 -25.65 7.90
C GLN A 424 -4.62 -26.57 9.12
N ALA A 425 -5.68 -27.25 9.50
CA ALA A 425 -5.62 -28.27 10.54
C ALA A 425 -4.83 -29.53 10.11
N ILE A 426 -4.75 -29.77 8.79
CA ILE A 426 -4.09 -30.96 8.23
C ILE A 426 -2.68 -30.61 7.70
N PHE A 427 -2.53 -29.44 7.09
CA PHE A 427 -1.30 -28.99 6.43
C PHE A 427 -0.79 -27.69 7.04
N PRO A 428 0.53 -27.49 7.15
CA PRO A 428 1.08 -26.19 7.52
C PRO A 428 0.61 -25.13 6.50
N TYR A 429 0.35 -23.93 7.00
CA TYR A 429 -0.12 -22.84 6.13
C TYR A 429 0.87 -22.54 5.01
N SER A 430 0.36 -22.52 3.76
CA SER A 430 1.10 -22.06 2.58
C SER A 430 0.13 -21.47 1.56
N SER A 431 0.66 -20.67 0.64
CA SER A 431 -0.11 -20.12 -0.49
C SER A 431 -0.75 -21.22 -1.34
N ALA A 432 -0.06 -22.33 -1.54
CA ALA A 432 -0.59 -23.48 -2.28
C ALA A 432 -1.76 -24.16 -1.55
N VAL A 433 -1.70 -24.28 -0.22
CA VAL A 433 -2.79 -24.81 0.60
C VAL A 433 -4.00 -23.90 0.54
N ALA A 434 -3.83 -22.57 0.58
CA ALA A 434 -4.93 -21.61 0.47
C ALA A 434 -5.60 -21.66 -0.92
N ILE A 435 -4.81 -21.73 -2.01
CA ILE A 435 -5.32 -21.89 -3.37
C ILE A 435 -6.08 -23.23 -3.51
N GLY A 436 -5.50 -24.32 -3.01
CA GLY A 436 -6.11 -25.65 -3.03
C GLY A 436 -7.44 -25.70 -2.28
N ALA A 437 -7.49 -25.12 -1.07
CA ALA A 437 -8.72 -25.01 -0.28
C ALA A 437 -9.81 -24.22 -1.01
N ALA A 438 -9.44 -23.09 -1.67
CA ALA A 438 -10.36 -22.30 -2.47
C ALA A 438 -10.90 -23.07 -3.68
N ILE A 439 -10.05 -23.80 -4.41
CA ILE A 439 -10.45 -24.64 -5.55
C ILE A 439 -11.45 -25.71 -5.10
N VAL A 440 -11.16 -26.41 -4.00
CA VAL A 440 -12.05 -27.44 -3.47
C VAL A 440 -13.38 -26.84 -3.00
N ALA A 441 -13.37 -25.74 -2.26
CA ALA A 441 -14.58 -25.10 -1.77
C ALA A 441 -15.48 -24.59 -2.89
N LEU A 442 -14.93 -23.81 -3.84
CA LEU A 442 -15.69 -23.28 -4.98
C LEU A 442 -16.17 -24.41 -5.89
N GLY A 443 -15.31 -25.41 -6.12
CA GLY A 443 -15.64 -26.59 -6.89
C GLY A 443 -16.76 -27.41 -6.26
N LEU A 444 -16.72 -27.64 -4.95
CA LEU A 444 -17.72 -28.41 -4.21
C LEU A 444 -19.08 -27.69 -4.19
N MET A 445 -19.08 -26.36 -3.92
CA MET A 445 -20.33 -25.57 -3.92
C MET A 445 -21.00 -25.55 -5.28
N ASN A 446 -20.30 -25.21 -6.34
CA ASN A 446 -20.87 -25.12 -7.68
C ASN A 446 -21.09 -26.51 -8.29
N GLY A 447 -20.23 -27.47 -8.02
CA GLY A 447 -20.33 -28.83 -8.44
C GLY A 447 -21.52 -29.60 -7.81
N SER A 448 -21.83 -29.31 -6.55
CA SER A 448 -23.02 -29.89 -5.89
C SER A 448 -24.33 -29.43 -6.56
N ASN A 449 -24.41 -28.13 -6.89
CA ASN A 449 -25.56 -27.56 -7.62
C ASN A 449 -25.67 -28.12 -9.03
N ALA A 450 -24.57 -28.22 -9.76
CA ALA A 450 -24.53 -28.82 -11.09
C ALA A 450 -24.86 -30.33 -11.03
N GLY A 451 -24.43 -31.04 -9.99
CA GLY A 451 -24.73 -32.44 -9.73
C GLY A 451 -26.21 -32.67 -9.43
N GLN A 452 -26.87 -31.76 -8.71
CA GLN A 452 -28.32 -31.79 -8.52
C GLN A 452 -29.05 -31.65 -9.85
N ALA A 453 -28.64 -30.72 -10.71
CA ALA A 453 -29.23 -30.56 -12.03
C ALA A 453 -29.10 -31.83 -12.89
N ILE A 454 -27.96 -32.53 -12.82
CA ILE A 454 -27.79 -33.84 -13.47
C ILE A 454 -28.76 -34.89 -12.89
N ALA A 455 -28.90 -34.93 -11.56
CA ALA A 455 -29.80 -35.90 -10.90
C ALA A 455 -31.28 -35.66 -11.24
N GLU A 456 -31.71 -34.42 -11.35
CA GLU A 456 -33.05 -34.03 -11.78
C GLU A 456 -33.29 -34.43 -13.24
N ALA A 457 -32.35 -34.14 -14.15
CA ALA A 457 -32.42 -34.60 -15.54
C ALA A 457 -32.49 -36.14 -15.66
N MET A 458 -31.70 -36.84 -14.82
CA MET A 458 -31.71 -38.30 -14.75
C MET A 458 -33.08 -38.85 -14.28
N HIS A 459 -33.68 -38.17 -13.29
CA HIS A 459 -35.01 -38.54 -12.79
C HIS A 459 -36.07 -38.37 -13.90
N THR A 460 -36.07 -37.24 -14.60
CA THR A 460 -37.00 -36.97 -15.71
C THR A 460 -36.84 -37.99 -16.83
N LEU A 461 -35.61 -38.32 -17.24
CA LEU A 461 -35.34 -39.34 -18.25
C LEU A 461 -35.83 -40.75 -17.84
N ARG A 462 -35.77 -41.07 -16.53
CA ARG A 462 -36.32 -42.34 -16.01
C ARG A 462 -37.83 -42.37 -16.02
N THR A 463 -38.53 -41.28 -15.71
CA THR A 463 -39.99 -41.19 -15.73
C THR A 463 -40.51 -41.18 -17.16
N GLU A 464 -39.93 -40.44 -18.09
CA GLU A 464 -40.24 -40.45 -19.52
C GLU A 464 -40.16 -41.89 -20.09
N ARG A 465 -39.18 -42.65 -19.66
CA ARG A 465 -38.99 -44.05 -20.09
C ARG A 465 -39.98 -45.02 -19.47
N GLY A 466 -40.34 -44.80 -18.18
CA GLY A 466 -41.37 -45.64 -17.51
C GLY A 466 -42.75 -45.52 -18.16
N SER A 467 -43.03 -44.40 -18.84
CA SER A 467 -44.27 -44.13 -19.55
C SER A 467 -44.25 -44.69 -20.97
N ALA A 468 -43.10 -44.90 -21.59
CA ALA A 468 -42.96 -45.47 -22.93
C ALA A 468 -42.81 -47.02 -22.83
N HIS A 469 -43.81 -47.80 -23.19
CA HIS A 469 -43.82 -49.26 -23.20
C HIS A 469 -42.85 -49.84 -24.26
N GLY A 470 -41.54 -49.58 -24.14
CA GLY A 470 -40.48 -50.05 -25.04
C GLY A 470 -39.38 -50.79 -24.31
N THR A 471 -39.23 -52.07 -24.54
CA THR A 471 -38.28 -53.01 -23.89
C THR A 471 -36.86 -52.96 -24.42
N GLY A 472 -36.30 -51.80 -24.71
CA GLY A 472 -34.89 -51.63 -25.05
C GLY A 472 -34.09 -51.12 -23.87
N GLY A 473 -33.26 -51.99 -23.25
CA GLY A 473 -32.46 -51.64 -22.05
C GLY A 473 -31.30 -50.72 -22.36
N ILE A 474 -31.46 -49.38 -22.33
CA ILE A 474 -30.32 -48.44 -22.37
C ILE A 474 -29.50 -48.62 -21.10
N PRO A 475 -28.16 -48.81 -21.18
CA PRO A 475 -27.30 -48.90 -20.03
C PRO A 475 -27.42 -47.67 -19.12
N THR A 476 -27.29 -47.85 -17.81
CA THR A 476 -27.39 -46.74 -16.83
C THR A 476 -26.32 -45.66 -17.10
N THR A 477 -25.17 -46.03 -17.63
CA THR A 477 -24.08 -45.13 -18.01
C THR A 477 -24.46 -44.24 -19.19
N GLU A 478 -25.10 -44.78 -20.21
CA GLU A 478 -25.60 -44.02 -21.37
C GLU A 478 -26.72 -43.05 -20.95
N LEU A 479 -27.63 -43.52 -20.10
CA LEU A 479 -28.70 -42.66 -19.56
C LEU A 479 -28.13 -41.51 -18.73
N PHE A 480 -27.05 -41.75 -17.97
CA PHE A 480 -26.35 -40.71 -17.23
C PHE A 480 -25.67 -39.69 -18.17
N GLY A 481 -25.03 -40.17 -19.26
CA GLY A 481 -24.47 -39.28 -20.28
C GLY A 481 -25.53 -38.37 -20.92
N ARG A 482 -26.73 -38.90 -21.21
CA ARG A 482 -27.85 -38.11 -21.70
C ARG A 482 -28.37 -37.09 -20.67
N ALA A 483 -28.34 -37.44 -19.36
CA ALA A 483 -28.71 -36.52 -18.28
C ALA A 483 -27.70 -35.36 -18.17
N VAL A 484 -26.42 -35.65 -18.28
CA VAL A 484 -25.35 -34.61 -18.29
C VAL A 484 -25.55 -33.64 -19.45
N SER A 485 -25.80 -34.14 -20.65
CA SER A 485 -26.04 -33.28 -21.81
C SER A 485 -27.33 -32.46 -21.66
N ARG A 486 -28.42 -33.05 -21.13
CA ARG A 486 -29.69 -32.33 -20.89
C ARG A 486 -29.56 -31.22 -19.85
N SER A 487 -28.63 -31.37 -18.89
CA SER A 487 -28.33 -30.36 -17.87
C SER A 487 -27.19 -29.41 -18.27
N ALA A 488 -26.68 -29.47 -19.50
CA ALA A 488 -25.50 -28.71 -19.95
C ALA A 488 -25.61 -27.19 -19.70
N THR A 489 -26.78 -26.59 -19.93
CA THR A 489 -27.02 -25.17 -19.70
C THR A 489 -26.86 -24.79 -18.21
N GLN A 490 -27.35 -25.64 -17.30
CA GLN A 490 -27.22 -25.43 -15.86
C GLN A 490 -25.78 -25.64 -15.39
N ILE A 491 -25.09 -26.69 -15.89
CA ILE A 491 -23.68 -26.94 -15.64
C ILE A 491 -22.83 -25.71 -16.05
N VAL A 492 -23.07 -25.19 -17.26
CA VAL A 492 -22.38 -23.97 -17.74
C VAL A 492 -22.64 -22.78 -16.83
N SER A 493 -23.85 -22.58 -16.34
CA SER A 493 -24.17 -21.51 -15.39
C SER A 493 -23.35 -21.62 -14.09
N PHE A 494 -23.23 -22.83 -13.55
CA PHE A 494 -22.43 -23.05 -12.32
C PHE A 494 -20.93 -22.95 -12.56
N LEU A 495 -20.41 -23.30 -13.74
CA LEU A 495 -19.03 -23.04 -14.12
C LEU A 495 -18.73 -21.54 -14.17
N ILE A 496 -19.61 -20.74 -14.76
CA ILE A 496 -19.47 -19.29 -14.79
C ILE A 496 -19.51 -18.71 -13.37
N ASN A 497 -20.40 -19.23 -12.50
CA ASN A 497 -20.46 -18.81 -11.10
C ASN A 497 -19.19 -19.17 -10.32
N ALA A 498 -18.61 -20.35 -10.56
CA ALA A 498 -17.33 -20.74 -9.96
C ALA A 498 -16.21 -19.76 -10.35
N ALA A 499 -16.12 -19.40 -11.64
CA ALA A 499 -15.13 -18.43 -12.11
C ALA A 499 -15.32 -17.03 -11.49
N LYS A 500 -16.57 -16.55 -11.39
CA LYS A 500 -16.90 -15.27 -10.74
C LYS A 500 -16.61 -15.26 -9.24
N GLY A 501 -16.63 -16.41 -8.58
CA GLY A 501 -16.36 -16.58 -7.16
C GLY A 501 -14.86 -16.57 -6.80
N THR A 502 -13.96 -16.70 -7.78
CA THR A 502 -12.53 -16.84 -7.50
C THR A 502 -11.87 -15.64 -6.79
N PRO A 503 -12.24 -14.36 -7.02
CA PRO A 503 -11.66 -13.24 -6.27
C PRO A 503 -11.93 -13.30 -4.75
N ILE A 504 -13.00 -13.99 -4.35
CA ILE A 504 -13.36 -14.14 -2.93
C ILE A 504 -12.32 -14.99 -2.18
N ALA A 505 -11.50 -15.77 -2.89
CA ALA A 505 -10.44 -16.58 -2.30
C ALA A 505 -9.35 -15.74 -1.60
N SER A 506 -9.23 -14.45 -1.90
CA SER A 506 -8.35 -13.52 -1.18
C SER A 506 -8.67 -13.47 0.32
N PHE A 507 -9.94 -13.62 0.72
CA PHE A 507 -10.36 -13.60 2.12
C PHE A 507 -9.78 -14.75 2.97
N ILE A 508 -9.44 -15.86 2.34
CA ILE A 508 -8.78 -16.99 3.02
C ILE A 508 -7.27 -17.01 2.80
N GLY A 509 -6.76 -15.92 2.24
CA GLY A 509 -5.34 -15.75 2.04
C GLY A 509 -4.77 -16.39 0.79
N ALA A 510 -5.56 -16.74 -0.22
CA ALA A 510 -5.04 -17.11 -1.54
C ALA A 510 -4.38 -15.88 -2.21
N PRO A 511 -3.11 -15.97 -2.65
CA PRO A 511 -2.40 -14.85 -3.25
C PRO A 511 -2.79 -14.67 -4.72
N GLU A 512 -4.04 -14.33 -4.97
CA GLU A 512 -4.57 -14.06 -6.29
C GLU A 512 -4.44 -12.56 -6.65
N LEU A 513 -4.90 -12.14 -7.82
CA LEU A 513 -4.65 -10.80 -8.34
C LEU A 513 -5.23 -9.66 -7.47
N LEU A 514 -6.40 -9.86 -6.83
CA LEU A 514 -6.97 -8.86 -5.92
C LEU A 514 -6.05 -8.65 -4.71
N SER A 515 -5.56 -9.75 -4.11
CA SER A 515 -4.58 -9.67 -3.01
C SER A 515 -3.30 -8.98 -3.46
N ALA A 516 -2.74 -9.39 -4.60
CA ALA A 516 -1.50 -8.82 -5.13
C ALA A 516 -1.63 -7.31 -5.42
N LEU A 517 -2.72 -6.88 -6.04
CA LEU A 517 -2.97 -5.46 -6.32
C LEU A 517 -3.24 -4.66 -5.04
N THR A 518 -3.89 -5.25 -4.05
CA THR A 518 -4.08 -4.64 -2.73
C THR A 518 -2.72 -4.42 -2.06
N ASP A 519 -1.82 -5.41 -2.09
CA ASP A 519 -0.46 -5.28 -1.56
C ASP A 519 0.33 -4.17 -2.29
N ILE A 520 0.23 -4.08 -3.62
CA ILE A 520 0.85 -3.00 -4.40
C ILE A 520 0.32 -1.63 -3.97
N THR A 521 -0.99 -1.47 -3.74
CA THR A 521 -1.56 -0.20 -3.30
C THR A 521 -1.16 0.18 -1.86
N SER A 522 -0.58 -0.75 -1.10
CA SER A 522 -0.08 -0.48 0.24
C SER A 522 1.17 0.40 0.26
N PHE A 523 1.95 0.40 -0.82
CA PHE A 523 3.20 1.16 -0.93
C PHE A 523 3.29 2.05 -2.18
N ALA A 524 2.33 1.95 -3.11
CA ALA A 524 2.30 2.73 -4.36
C ALA A 524 1.01 3.54 -4.50
N SER A 525 1.08 4.66 -5.23
CA SER A 525 -0.08 5.49 -5.58
C SER A 525 -0.88 4.88 -6.74
N GLY A 526 -2.10 5.40 -6.97
CA GLY A 526 -2.93 5.00 -8.12
C GLY A 526 -3.95 3.90 -7.82
N ARG A 527 -4.59 3.94 -6.64
CA ARG A 527 -5.60 2.93 -6.23
C ARG A 527 -6.75 2.80 -7.23
N ALA A 528 -7.31 3.92 -7.70
CA ALA A 528 -8.44 3.90 -8.64
C ALA A 528 -8.08 3.16 -9.93
N THR A 529 -6.94 3.49 -10.53
CA THR A 529 -6.43 2.81 -11.73
C THR A 529 -6.18 1.32 -11.50
N THR A 530 -5.57 0.99 -10.34
CA THR A 530 -5.24 -0.40 -9.98
C THR A 530 -6.50 -1.27 -9.87
N TYR A 531 -7.56 -0.79 -9.20
CA TYR A 531 -8.81 -1.54 -9.08
C TYR A 531 -9.64 -1.54 -10.38
N THR A 532 -9.53 -0.50 -11.22
CA THR A 532 -10.12 -0.52 -12.56
C THR A 532 -9.46 -1.60 -13.42
N LEU A 533 -8.16 -1.76 -13.34
CA LEU A 533 -7.42 -2.80 -14.07
C LEU A 533 -7.79 -4.22 -13.58
N LEU A 534 -8.01 -4.38 -12.27
CA LEU A 534 -8.56 -5.60 -11.69
C LEU A 534 -9.93 -5.95 -12.28
N LEU A 535 -10.84 -4.97 -12.34
CA LEU A 535 -12.17 -5.16 -12.93
C LEU A 535 -12.05 -5.61 -14.40
N VAL A 536 -11.23 -4.91 -15.20
CA VAL A 536 -11.01 -5.25 -16.61
C VAL A 536 -10.47 -6.68 -16.75
N PHE A 537 -9.51 -7.07 -15.92
CA PHE A 537 -8.94 -8.42 -15.93
C PHE A 537 -10.02 -9.48 -15.68
N TYR A 538 -10.80 -9.35 -14.59
CA TYR A 538 -11.83 -10.36 -14.27
C TYR A 538 -12.99 -10.38 -15.27
N VAL A 539 -13.38 -9.24 -15.84
CA VAL A 539 -14.35 -9.19 -16.94
C VAL A 539 -13.81 -9.97 -18.14
N ALA A 540 -12.56 -9.74 -18.53
CA ALA A 540 -11.93 -10.47 -19.63
C ALA A 540 -11.88 -11.99 -19.37
N VAL A 541 -11.47 -12.40 -18.17
CA VAL A 541 -11.43 -13.81 -17.75
C VAL A 541 -12.83 -14.43 -17.84
N VAL A 542 -13.84 -13.77 -17.31
CA VAL A 542 -15.23 -14.28 -17.36
C VAL A 542 -15.75 -14.39 -18.80
N VAL A 543 -15.44 -13.40 -19.66
CA VAL A 543 -15.81 -13.46 -21.10
C VAL A 543 -15.18 -14.68 -21.77
N VAL A 544 -13.89 -14.93 -21.51
CA VAL A 544 -13.19 -16.12 -22.05
C VAL A 544 -13.83 -17.41 -21.53
N VAL A 545 -14.15 -17.48 -20.23
CA VAL A 545 -14.83 -18.64 -19.63
C VAL A 545 -16.20 -18.87 -20.29
N VAL A 546 -17.00 -17.82 -20.46
CA VAL A 546 -18.31 -17.91 -21.12
C VAL A 546 -18.18 -18.45 -22.55
N TRP A 547 -17.18 -17.94 -23.30
CA TRP A 547 -16.91 -18.41 -24.66
C TRP A 547 -16.50 -19.90 -24.71
N LEU A 548 -15.57 -20.33 -23.80
CA LEU A 548 -15.16 -21.73 -23.68
C LEU A 548 -16.34 -22.63 -23.29
N CYS A 549 -17.16 -22.21 -22.32
CA CYS A 549 -18.34 -22.93 -21.89
C CYS A 549 -19.39 -23.03 -22.99
N GLY A 550 -19.55 -21.99 -23.82
CA GLY A 550 -20.41 -22.03 -25.01
C GLY A 550 -19.98 -23.10 -26.02
N LYS A 551 -18.66 -23.19 -26.29
CA LYS A 551 -18.10 -24.26 -27.14
C LYS A 551 -18.26 -25.66 -26.52
N PHE A 552 -18.05 -25.77 -25.21
CA PHE A 552 -18.26 -27.03 -24.50
C PHE A 552 -19.74 -27.50 -24.58
N ARG A 553 -20.67 -26.58 -24.41
CA ARG A 553 -22.10 -26.86 -24.56
C ARG A 553 -22.43 -27.33 -25.97
N SER A 554 -22.01 -26.64 -27.02
CA SER A 554 -22.26 -27.03 -28.40
C SER A 554 -21.65 -28.39 -28.73
N TRP A 555 -20.48 -28.72 -28.21
CA TRP A 555 -19.86 -30.04 -28.36
C TRP A 555 -20.68 -31.14 -27.68
N LEU A 556 -21.25 -30.93 -26.49
CA LEU A 556 -22.15 -31.87 -25.83
C LEU A 556 -23.44 -32.08 -26.63
N GLU A 557 -24.03 -31.02 -27.17
CA GLU A 557 -25.26 -31.07 -27.97
C GLU A 557 -25.05 -31.83 -29.30
N HIS A 558 -23.92 -31.61 -30.00
CA HIS A 558 -23.58 -32.34 -31.23
C HIS A 558 -23.35 -33.85 -30.99
N ARG A 559 -22.75 -34.24 -29.87
CA ARG A 559 -22.62 -35.64 -29.50
C ARG A 559 -23.96 -36.35 -29.26
N GLN A 560 -24.96 -35.62 -28.78
CA GLN A 560 -26.32 -36.18 -28.63
C GLN A 560 -27.03 -36.38 -29.96
N ALA A 561 -26.83 -35.48 -30.92
CA ALA A 561 -27.45 -35.59 -32.24
C ALA A 561 -26.85 -36.74 -33.09
N ALA A 562 -25.63 -37.18 -32.76
CA ALA A 562 -24.89 -38.24 -33.43
C ALA A 562 -25.05 -39.64 -32.77
N ALA A 563 -25.65 -39.71 -31.56
CA ALA A 563 -25.96 -40.94 -30.83
C ALA A 563 -27.47 -41.24 -30.80
#